data_17aaa94c77ecf37d0156bdca4e175294
#
_entry.id   17aaa94c77ecf37d0156bdca4e175294
#
_cell.length_a   1.000
_cell.length_b   1.000
_cell.length_c   1.000
_cell.angle_alpha   90.00
_cell.angle_beta   90.00
_cell.angle_gamma   90.00
#
_symmetry.space_group_name_H-M   'P 1'
#
loop_
_entity.id
_entity.type
_entity.pdbx_description
1 polymer ?
#
loop_
_entity_poly.entity_id
_entity_poly.type
_entity_poly.pdbx_seq_one_letter_code
_entity_poly.pdbx_strand_id
1 'polypeptide(L)'
;MITGQLCNRNPITVRRSDELLEAAQLMREKHIGYLVVVEPDVADQSSRPVGVVTDRDIVVSVVARESDVRALRVGDVMTQQPVTIEAAAPLEKALREMRRIGVRRLPVVGQRGELVGVLSLDEVLEVIAGQLQNVAGSIRNERVIEGSLRP
;
A
#
# COMPACT_ATOMS: atom_id res chain seq x y z
N MET A 1 -8.03 5.69 14.50
CA MET A 1 -8.10 5.12 13.12
C MET A 1 -7.31 3.82 13.08
N ILE A 2 -7.89 2.82 12.46
CA ILE A 2 -7.22 1.53 12.22
C ILE A 2 -6.84 1.38 10.74
N THR A 3 -5.82 0.61 10.48
CA THR A 3 -5.22 0.46 9.14
C THR A 3 -6.21 -0.06 8.09
N GLY A 4 -7.08 -0.99 8.46
CA GLY A 4 -8.09 -1.56 7.56
C GLY A 4 -9.20 -0.60 7.11
N GLN A 5 -9.37 0.52 7.79
CA GLN A 5 -10.30 1.58 7.38
C GLN A 5 -9.70 2.52 6.32
N LEU A 6 -8.37 2.63 6.32
CA LEU A 6 -7.63 3.57 5.48
C LEU A 6 -7.04 2.91 4.23
N CYS A 7 -6.81 1.60 4.27
CA CYS A 7 -6.14 0.90 3.17
C CYS A 7 -7.02 0.83 1.90
N ASN A 8 -6.36 0.87 0.75
CA ASN A 8 -7.00 0.53 -0.53
C ASN A 8 -7.35 -0.97 -0.53
N ARG A 9 -8.64 -1.28 -0.60
CA ARG A 9 -9.16 -2.66 -0.58
C ARG A 9 -9.14 -3.36 -1.93
N ASN A 10 -8.73 -2.69 -2.98
CA ASN A 10 -8.59 -3.25 -4.33
C ASN A 10 -7.13 -3.19 -4.80
N PRO A 11 -6.19 -3.81 -4.06
CA PRO A 11 -4.80 -3.82 -4.47
C PRO A 11 -4.66 -4.64 -5.76
N ILE A 12 -3.75 -4.21 -6.63
CA ILE A 12 -3.40 -5.00 -7.80
C ILE A 12 -2.38 -6.05 -7.37
N THR A 13 -2.68 -7.29 -7.68
CA THR A 13 -1.88 -8.44 -7.27
C THR A 13 -1.33 -9.20 -8.46
N VAL A 14 -0.23 -9.87 -8.25
CA VAL A 14 0.40 -10.79 -9.19
C VAL A 14 0.80 -12.07 -8.46
N ARG A 15 1.14 -13.10 -9.20
CA ARG A 15 1.67 -14.35 -8.65
C ARG A 15 3.18 -14.42 -8.84
N ARG A 16 3.82 -15.20 -7.99
CA ARG A 16 5.26 -15.50 -8.08
C ARG A 16 5.66 -16.04 -9.45
N SER A 17 4.81 -16.85 -10.06
CA SER A 17 5.02 -17.50 -11.37
C SER A 17 4.72 -16.62 -12.57
N ASP A 18 4.15 -15.43 -12.38
CA ASP A 18 3.84 -14.53 -13.48
C ASP A 18 5.12 -13.98 -14.12
N GLU A 19 5.06 -13.68 -15.40
CA GLU A 19 6.19 -13.10 -16.13
C GLU A 19 6.47 -11.68 -15.63
N LEU A 20 7.74 -11.38 -15.41
CA LEU A 20 8.13 -10.06 -14.92
C LEU A 20 7.81 -8.95 -15.93
N LEU A 21 7.90 -9.24 -17.21
CA LEU A 21 7.52 -8.30 -18.27
C LEU A 21 6.03 -7.95 -18.19
N GLU A 22 5.17 -8.94 -17.98
CA GLU A 22 3.72 -8.70 -17.81
C GLU A 22 3.43 -7.86 -16.57
N ALA A 23 4.13 -8.10 -15.46
CA ALA A 23 4.02 -7.28 -14.26
C ALA A 23 4.43 -5.82 -14.53
N ALA A 24 5.52 -5.59 -15.27
CA ALA A 24 5.95 -4.26 -15.67
C ALA A 24 4.93 -3.56 -16.60
N GLN A 25 4.35 -4.30 -17.53
CA GLN A 25 3.30 -3.79 -18.42
C GLN A 25 2.04 -3.41 -17.63
N LEU A 26 1.66 -4.22 -16.63
CA LEU A 26 0.55 -3.95 -15.72
C LEU A 26 0.80 -2.66 -14.91
N MET A 27 2.01 -2.47 -14.39
CA MET A 27 2.40 -1.23 -13.72
C MET A 27 2.21 0.00 -14.63
N ARG A 28 2.63 -0.11 -15.89
CA ARG A 28 2.47 0.95 -16.88
C ARG A 28 1.00 1.23 -17.20
N GLU A 29 0.22 0.19 -17.45
CA GLU A 29 -1.21 0.30 -17.78
C GLU A 29 -2.03 0.91 -16.64
N LYS A 30 -1.77 0.49 -15.42
CA LYS A 30 -2.50 0.94 -14.22
C LYS A 30 -1.90 2.18 -13.56
N HIS A 31 -0.79 2.70 -14.07
CA HIS A 31 -0.08 3.85 -13.50
C HIS A 31 0.32 3.66 -12.03
N ILE A 32 0.80 2.47 -11.70
CA ILE A 32 1.24 2.09 -10.35
C ILE A 32 2.66 1.54 -10.36
N GLY A 33 3.39 1.74 -9.28
CA GLY A 33 4.76 1.23 -9.11
C GLY A 33 4.90 0.18 -8.01
N TYR A 34 3.80 -0.45 -7.59
CA TYR A 34 3.80 -1.41 -6.47
C TYR A 34 2.74 -2.48 -6.69
N LEU A 35 3.16 -3.74 -6.63
CA LEU A 35 2.28 -4.89 -6.74
C LEU A 35 2.50 -5.80 -5.53
N VAL A 36 1.42 -6.35 -4.99
CA VAL A 36 1.50 -7.40 -3.97
C VAL A 36 1.55 -8.75 -4.67
N VAL A 37 2.55 -9.54 -4.32
CA VAL A 37 2.65 -10.92 -4.79
C VAL A 37 1.89 -11.81 -3.84
N VAL A 38 0.92 -12.55 -4.36
CA VAL A 38 0.03 -13.39 -3.56
C VAL A 38 0.10 -14.85 -3.96
N GLU A 39 -0.20 -15.71 -3.01
CA GLU A 39 -0.50 -17.13 -3.24
C GLU A 39 -1.91 -17.41 -2.74
N PRO A 40 -2.68 -18.29 -3.46
CA PRO A 40 -3.98 -18.70 -3.00
C PRO A 40 -3.84 -19.59 -1.75
N ASP A 41 -4.70 -19.37 -0.77
CA ASP A 41 -4.87 -20.31 0.33
C ASP A 41 -5.84 -21.42 -0.10
N VAL A 42 -5.40 -22.64 -0.04
CA VAL A 42 -6.19 -23.82 -0.48
C VAL A 42 -7.41 -24.06 0.42
N ALA A 43 -7.32 -23.63 1.69
CA ALA A 43 -8.35 -23.90 2.68
C ALA A 43 -9.59 -23.01 2.55
N ASP A 44 -9.42 -21.73 2.18
CA ASP A 44 -10.51 -20.74 2.20
C ASP A 44 -10.62 -19.90 0.93
N GLN A 45 -9.85 -20.21 -0.11
CA GLN A 45 -9.78 -19.49 -1.39
C GLN A 45 -9.35 -18.01 -1.23
N SER A 46 -8.85 -17.61 -0.09
CA SER A 46 -8.26 -16.30 0.13
C SER A 46 -6.87 -16.20 -0.52
N SER A 47 -6.32 -15.00 -0.61
CA SER A 47 -4.96 -14.77 -1.10
C SER A 47 -4.08 -14.26 0.03
N ARG A 48 -2.89 -14.85 0.17
CA ARG A 48 -1.91 -14.44 1.17
C ARG A 48 -0.76 -13.67 0.51
N PRO A 49 -0.32 -12.54 1.05
CA PRO A 49 0.85 -11.84 0.55
C PRO A 49 2.11 -12.65 0.86
N VAL A 50 2.87 -12.98 -0.18
CA VAL A 50 4.15 -13.71 -0.09
C VAL A 50 5.32 -12.88 -0.55
N GLY A 51 5.07 -11.75 -1.17
CA GLY A 51 6.08 -10.82 -1.65
C GLY A 51 5.48 -9.48 -2.05
N VAL A 52 6.38 -8.57 -2.36
CA VAL A 52 6.07 -7.31 -3.02
C VAL A 52 7.08 -7.05 -4.12
N VAL A 53 6.66 -6.44 -5.21
CA VAL A 53 7.54 -6.02 -6.30
C VAL A 53 7.21 -4.57 -6.67
N THR A 54 8.26 -3.77 -6.85
CA THR A 54 8.14 -2.37 -7.21
C THR A 54 8.81 -2.08 -8.55
N ASP A 55 8.45 -0.96 -9.18
CA ASP A 55 9.13 -0.44 -10.36
C ASP A 55 10.63 -0.20 -10.09
N ARG A 56 11.00 0.25 -8.88
CA ARG A 56 12.39 0.37 -8.46
C ARG A 56 13.12 -0.96 -8.45
N ASP A 57 12.49 -2.04 -7.98
CA ASP A 57 13.07 -3.38 -8.00
C ASP A 57 13.42 -3.81 -9.42
N ILE A 58 12.54 -3.53 -10.38
CA ILE A 58 12.78 -3.84 -11.80
C ILE A 58 13.95 -3.03 -12.33
N VAL A 59 14.01 -1.73 -12.05
CA VAL A 59 15.13 -0.88 -12.50
C VAL A 59 16.45 -1.36 -11.91
N VAL A 60 16.53 -1.60 -10.62
CA VAL A 60 17.77 -1.91 -9.90
C VAL A 60 18.21 -3.35 -10.14
N SER A 61 17.29 -4.29 -10.18
CA SER A 61 17.62 -5.72 -10.26
C SER A 61 17.64 -6.27 -11.68
N VAL A 62 17.05 -5.60 -12.65
CA VAL A 62 16.95 -6.07 -14.03
C VAL A 62 17.66 -5.12 -14.98
N VAL A 63 17.21 -3.87 -15.07
CA VAL A 63 17.78 -2.90 -16.03
C VAL A 63 19.23 -2.57 -15.70
N ALA A 64 19.54 -2.24 -14.44
CA ALA A 64 20.90 -1.90 -14.02
C ALA A 64 21.88 -3.09 -14.08
N ARG A 65 21.38 -4.31 -14.09
CA ARG A 65 22.17 -5.54 -14.23
C ARG A 65 22.23 -6.09 -15.66
N GLU A 66 21.59 -5.38 -16.60
CA GLU A 66 21.51 -5.80 -18.01
C GLU A 66 20.93 -7.22 -18.18
N SER A 67 20.03 -7.61 -17.27
CA SER A 67 19.36 -8.92 -17.31
C SER A 67 18.21 -8.90 -18.33
N ASP A 68 17.91 -10.05 -18.91
CA ASP A 68 16.77 -10.18 -19.82
C ASP A 68 15.47 -10.31 -19.02
N VAL A 69 14.65 -9.27 -19.05
CA VAL A 69 13.35 -9.23 -18.35
C VAL A 69 12.41 -10.36 -18.79
N ARG A 70 12.55 -10.84 -20.03
CA ARG A 70 11.68 -11.91 -20.58
C ARG A 70 12.00 -13.28 -20.01
N ALA A 71 13.22 -13.45 -19.49
CA ALA A 71 13.66 -14.69 -18.86
C ALA A 71 13.30 -14.78 -17.36
N LEU A 72 12.73 -13.70 -16.78
CA LEU A 72 12.49 -13.58 -15.36
C LEU A 72 11.02 -13.68 -15.01
N ARG A 73 10.78 -14.26 -13.83
CA ARG A 73 9.46 -14.29 -13.18
C ARG A 73 9.42 -13.26 -12.03
N VAL A 74 8.23 -12.90 -11.63
CA VAL A 74 8.02 -12.00 -10.46
C VAL A 74 8.77 -12.52 -9.24
N GLY A 75 8.74 -13.81 -8.99
CA GLY A 75 9.42 -14.45 -7.86
C GLY A 75 10.94 -14.29 -7.85
N ASP A 76 11.57 -14.05 -9.02
CA ASP A 76 13.02 -13.85 -9.13
C ASP A 76 13.46 -12.46 -8.63
N VAL A 77 12.55 -11.49 -8.60
CA VAL A 77 12.86 -10.07 -8.31
C VAL A 77 12.15 -9.56 -7.06
N MET A 78 11.03 -10.14 -6.68
CA MET A 78 10.23 -9.68 -5.54
C MET A 78 11.02 -9.68 -4.23
N THR A 79 10.66 -8.78 -3.32
CA THR A 79 11.01 -8.91 -1.91
C THR A 79 10.14 -9.99 -1.28
N GLN A 80 10.78 -11.05 -0.76
CA GLN A 80 10.10 -12.16 -0.11
C GLN A 80 9.73 -11.80 1.33
N GLN A 81 8.71 -12.46 1.87
CA GLN A 81 8.25 -12.28 3.25
C GLN A 81 8.09 -10.80 3.61
N PRO A 82 7.20 -10.08 2.92
CA PRO A 82 7.03 -8.66 3.16
C PRO A 82 6.54 -8.41 4.58
N VAL A 83 6.96 -7.29 5.17
CA VAL A 83 6.36 -6.82 6.40
C VAL A 83 4.90 -6.46 6.11
N THR A 84 3.99 -7.02 6.87
CA THR A 84 2.55 -6.76 6.78
C THR A 84 2.04 -6.08 8.04
N ILE A 85 0.86 -5.51 7.97
CA ILE A 85 0.18 -4.91 9.10
C ILE A 85 -1.24 -5.47 9.22
N GLU A 86 -1.69 -5.77 10.42
CA GLU A 86 -3.05 -6.24 10.64
C GLU A 86 -4.08 -5.13 10.39
N ALA A 87 -5.22 -5.47 9.78
CA ALA A 87 -6.30 -4.52 9.53
C ALA A 87 -6.84 -3.86 10.80
N ALA A 88 -6.82 -4.57 11.93
CA ALA A 88 -7.22 -4.05 13.24
C ALA A 88 -6.15 -3.20 13.94
N ALA A 89 -4.93 -3.14 13.41
CA ALA A 89 -3.84 -2.39 14.03
C ALA A 89 -4.10 -0.88 13.97
N PRO A 90 -3.70 -0.12 15.00
CA PRO A 90 -3.76 1.33 14.96
C PRO A 90 -2.80 1.90 13.91
N LEU A 91 -3.18 3.03 13.30
CA LEU A 91 -2.40 3.69 12.26
C LEU A 91 -0.96 3.98 12.69
N GLU A 92 -0.78 4.37 13.94
CA GLU A 92 0.54 4.70 14.51
C GLU A 92 1.51 3.50 14.47
N LYS A 93 0.98 2.28 14.62
CA LYS A 93 1.79 1.06 14.48
C LYS A 93 2.27 0.90 13.03
N ALA A 94 1.39 1.10 12.06
CA ALA A 94 1.74 1.02 10.64
C ALA A 94 2.80 2.07 10.26
N LEU A 95 2.64 3.30 10.71
CA LEU A 95 3.61 4.37 10.44
C LEU A 95 4.98 4.09 11.06
N ARG A 96 5.03 3.54 12.28
CA ARG A 96 6.30 3.11 12.88
C ARG A 96 6.98 2.01 12.08
N GLU A 97 6.22 1.01 11.59
CA GLU A 97 6.77 -0.05 10.76
C GLU A 97 7.29 0.48 9.41
N MET A 98 6.51 1.34 8.73
CA MET A 98 6.97 1.99 7.50
C MET A 98 8.27 2.75 7.70
N ARG A 99 8.38 3.50 8.80
CA ARG A 99 9.61 4.22 9.15
C ARG A 99 10.77 3.29 9.45
N ARG A 100 10.53 2.21 10.19
CA ARG A 100 11.56 1.24 10.61
C ARG A 100 12.21 0.55 9.43
N ILE A 101 11.42 0.15 8.43
CA ILE A 101 11.90 -0.59 7.26
C ILE A 101 12.12 0.28 6.01
N GLY A 102 11.82 1.58 6.09
CA GLY A 102 12.07 2.53 5.00
C GLY A 102 11.15 2.35 3.79
N VAL A 103 9.88 2.00 4.00
CA VAL A 103 8.89 1.82 2.94
C VAL A 103 7.73 2.80 3.05
N ARG A 104 7.04 3.04 1.94
CA ARG A 104 5.88 3.93 1.86
C ARG A 104 4.55 3.18 1.76
N ARG A 105 4.59 1.85 1.70
CA ARG A 105 3.41 0.99 1.55
C ARG A 105 3.59 -0.28 2.36
N LEU A 106 2.49 -0.77 2.92
CA LEU A 106 2.43 -2.05 3.61
C LEU A 106 1.19 -2.84 3.15
N PRO A 107 1.33 -4.13 2.84
CA PRO A 107 0.18 -5.01 2.71
C PRO A 107 -0.55 -5.09 4.06
N VAL A 108 -1.87 -4.96 4.01
CA VAL A 108 -2.77 -5.07 5.15
C VAL A 108 -3.41 -6.46 5.13
N VAL A 109 -3.31 -7.16 6.23
CA VAL A 109 -3.81 -8.53 6.35
C VAL A 109 -4.89 -8.65 7.41
N GLY A 110 -5.79 -9.60 7.22
CA GLY A 110 -6.77 -10.00 8.20
C GLY A 110 -6.22 -10.95 9.26
N GLN A 111 -7.09 -11.45 10.12
CA GLN A 111 -6.71 -12.30 11.27
C GLN A 111 -6.09 -13.63 10.85
N ARG A 112 -6.41 -14.14 9.67
CA ARG A 112 -5.87 -15.41 9.13
C ARG A 112 -4.68 -15.19 8.20
N GLY A 113 -4.21 -13.94 8.08
CA GLY A 113 -3.12 -13.58 7.18
C GLY A 113 -3.54 -13.35 5.72
N GLU A 114 -4.83 -13.35 5.43
CA GLU A 114 -5.38 -13.05 4.12
C GLU A 114 -5.16 -11.56 3.77
N LEU A 115 -4.87 -11.28 2.50
CA LEU A 115 -4.70 -9.91 2.03
C LEU A 115 -6.05 -9.17 2.07
N VAL A 116 -6.09 -8.06 2.79
CA VAL A 116 -7.24 -7.15 2.88
C VAL A 116 -7.06 -5.94 1.95
N GLY A 117 -5.86 -5.45 1.84
CA GLY A 117 -5.56 -4.27 1.04
C GLY A 117 -4.10 -3.83 1.14
N VAL A 118 -3.84 -2.62 0.72
CA VAL A 118 -2.53 -1.97 0.85
C VAL A 118 -2.73 -0.59 1.48
N LEU A 119 -1.99 -0.29 2.52
CA LEU A 119 -1.90 1.03 3.11
C LEU A 119 -0.72 1.77 2.51
N SER A 120 -0.91 2.99 2.03
CA SER A 120 0.14 3.88 1.55
C SER A 120 0.24 5.16 2.37
N LEU A 121 1.42 5.78 2.39
CA LEU A 121 1.60 7.09 3.01
C LEU A 121 0.78 8.18 2.31
N ASP A 122 0.49 8.02 1.02
CA ASP A 122 -0.29 8.99 0.26
C ASP A 122 -1.74 9.05 0.80
N GLU A 123 -2.37 7.90 1.05
CA GLU A 123 -3.70 7.81 1.66
C GLU A 123 -3.72 8.39 3.09
N VAL A 124 -2.68 8.12 3.86
CA VAL A 124 -2.55 8.68 5.21
C VAL A 124 -2.44 10.21 5.17
N LEU A 125 -1.67 10.75 4.25
CA LEU A 125 -1.52 12.20 4.08
C LEU A 125 -2.83 12.88 3.67
N GLU A 126 -3.61 12.26 2.79
CA GLU A 126 -4.94 12.77 2.41
C GLU A 126 -5.88 12.88 3.61
N VAL A 127 -5.91 11.84 4.45
CA VAL A 127 -6.74 11.84 5.67
C VAL A 127 -6.28 12.92 6.65
N ILE A 128 -5.00 13.06 6.90
CA ILE A 128 -4.44 14.09 7.79
C ILE A 128 -4.75 15.49 7.24
N ALA A 129 -4.55 15.71 5.94
CA ALA A 129 -4.87 16.99 5.29
C ALA A 129 -6.36 17.34 5.45
N GLY A 130 -7.25 16.37 5.27
CA GLY A 130 -8.69 16.55 5.49
C GLY A 130 -9.03 16.94 6.94
N GLN A 131 -8.38 16.30 7.91
CA GLN A 131 -8.56 16.66 9.33
C GLN A 131 -8.08 18.07 9.64
N LEU A 132 -6.94 18.49 9.10
CA LEU A 132 -6.43 19.86 9.25
C LEU A 132 -7.37 20.90 8.63
N GLN A 133 -7.96 20.60 7.47
CA GLN A 133 -8.96 21.46 6.85
C GLN A 133 -10.20 21.63 7.72
N ASN A 134 -10.68 20.54 8.35
CA ASN A 134 -11.79 20.58 9.28
C ASN A 134 -11.51 21.46 10.51
N VAL A 135 -10.32 21.33 11.09
CA VAL A 135 -9.88 22.17 12.21
C VAL A 135 -9.84 23.64 11.80
N ALA A 136 -9.22 23.97 10.66
CA ALA A 136 -9.16 25.34 10.15
C ALA A 136 -10.56 25.90 9.82
N GLY A 137 -11.45 25.07 9.30
CA GLY A 137 -12.85 25.40 9.05
C GLY A 137 -13.62 25.75 10.32
N SER A 138 -13.44 24.94 11.37
CA SER A 138 -14.07 25.17 12.68
C SER A 138 -13.66 26.51 13.29
N ILE A 139 -12.36 26.86 13.23
CA ILE A 139 -11.85 28.14 13.72
C ILE A 139 -12.45 29.32 12.95
N ARG A 140 -12.57 29.19 11.63
CA ARG A 140 -13.19 30.24 10.80
C ARG A 140 -14.68 30.42 11.13
N ASN A 141 -15.41 29.32 11.27
CA ASN A 141 -16.84 29.34 11.58
C ASN A 141 -17.12 29.92 12.97
N GLU A 142 -16.27 29.64 13.96
CA GLU A 142 -16.39 30.25 15.29
C GLU A 142 -16.41 31.76 15.23
N ARG A 143 -15.50 32.37 14.48
CA ARG A 143 -15.42 33.83 14.30
C ARG A 143 -16.66 34.41 13.61
N VAL A 144 -17.19 33.69 12.60
CA VAL A 144 -18.40 34.11 11.88
C VAL A 144 -19.63 34.04 12.77
N ILE A 145 -19.81 32.95 13.51
CA ILE A 145 -20.95 32.74 14.41
C ILE A 145 -20.87 33.73 15.57
N GLU A 146 -19.70 33.91 16.17
CA GLU A 146 -19.55 34.87 17.29
C GLU A 146 -19.84 36.31 16.82
N GLY A 147 -19.38 36.72 15.67
CA GLY A 147 -19.66 38.03 15.08
C GLY A 147 -21.14 38.29 14.78
N SER A 148 -21.91 37.21 14.49
CA SER A 148 -23.34 37.30 14.25
C SER A 148 -24.17 37.33 15.54
N LEU A 149 -23.67 36.71 16.61
CA LEU A 149 -24.35 36.61 17.90
C LEU A 149 -24.03 37.76 18.86
N ARG A 150 -22.92 38.46 18.65
CA ARG A 150 -22.40 39.57 19.46
C ARG A 150 -21.96 40.72 18.60
N PRO A 151 -22.89 41.43 17.91
CA PRO A 151 -22.57 42.56 17.06
C PRO A 151 -22.00 43.77 17.82
#